data_259935b8200e3c69e02cc1532fe75b26
#
_entry.id   259935b8200e3c69e02cc1532fe75b26
#
_cell.length_a   1.000
_cell.length_b   1.000
_cell.length_c   1.000
_cell.angle_alpha   90.00
_cell.angle_beta   90.00
_cell.angle_gamma   90.00
#
_symmetry.space_group_name_H-M   'P 1'
#
loop_
_entity.id
_entity.type
_entity.pdbx_description
1 polymer ?
#
loop_
_entity_poly.entity_id
_entity_poly.type
_entity_poly.pdbx_seq_one_letter_code
_entity_poly.pdbx_strand_id
1 'polypeptide(L)'
;MPRALVIVDVQPTFCEGGALPVEGGNACAQRVADFVAAHASDYDCIVTSQDWHIDPGSHFSDNPDFVDTWPPHGVAGTAEAELHPALADL
;
A
#
# COMPACT_ATOMS: atom_id res chain seq x y z
N MET A 1 28.22 3.63 1.86
CA MET A 1 27.45 3.71 0.62
C MET A 1 26.01 4.11 0.92
N PRO A 2 25.44 5.08 0.19
CA PRO A 2 24.07 5.50 0.42
C PRO A 2 23.08 4.35 0.20
N ARG A 3 22.03 4.30 1.03
CA ARG A 3 20.99 3.29 0.95
C ARG A 3 19.62 3.95 1.09
N ALA A 4 18.66 3.50 0.30
CA ALA A 4 17.27 3.90 0.40
C ALA A 4 16.40 2.68 0.74
N LEU A 5 15.44 2.88 1.63
CA LEU A 5 14.39 1.91 1.88
C LEU A 5 13.14 2.36 1.14
N VAL A 6 12.62 1.51 0.27
CA VAL A 6 11.39 1.78 -0.47
C VAL A 6 10.28 0.87 0.07
N ILE A 7 9.19 1.48 0.54
CA ILE A 7 8.02 0.79 1.07
C ILE A 7 6.93 0.91 0.02
N VAL A 8 6.59 -0.21 -0.62
CA VAL A 8 5.74 -0.23 -1.81
C VAL A 8 4.31 -0.61 -1.44
N ASP A 9 3.37 0.32 -1.63
CA ASP A 9 1.93 0.10 -1.62
C ASP A 9 1.39 -0.56 -0.35
N VAL A 10 1.87 -0.15 0.81
CA VAL A 10 1.33 -0.61 2.10
C VAL A 10 0.13 0.25 2.45
N GLN A 11 -1.04 -0.20 2.02
CA GLN A 11 -2.28 0.55 2.04
C GLN A 11 -3.45 -0.35 2.46
N PRO A 12 -4.47 0.21 3.15
CA PRO A 12 -5.63 -0.57 3.55
C PRO A 12 -6.34 -1.28 2.39
N THR A 13 -6.33 -0.70 1.19
CA THR A 13 -6.99 -1.30 0.02
C THR A 13 -6.47 -2.71 -0.28
N PHE A 14 -5.21 -3.01 0.07
CA PHE A 14 -4.58 -4.31 -0.17
C PHE A 14 -4.51 -5.19 1.08
N CYS A 15 -5.10 -4.76 2.17
CA CYS A 15 -5.12 -5.50 3.42
C CYS A 15 -6.49 -6.12 3.65
N GLU A 16 -6.61 -6.93 4.69
CA GLU A 16 -7.88 -7.56 5.04
C GLU A 16 -8.94 -6.48 5.27
N GLY A 17 -10.11 -6.68 4.69
CA GLY A 17 -11.20 -5.70 4.71
C GLY A 17 -11.13 -4.66 3.60
N GLY A 18 -10.06 -4.60 2.84
CA GLY A 18 -9.93 -3.69 1.70
C GLY A 18 -10.56 -4.22 0.43
N ALA A 19 -10.54 -3.41 -0.61
CA ALA A 19 -11.19 -3.74 -1.89
C ALA A 19 -10.47 -4.83 -2.66
N LEU A 20 -9.15 -4.95 -2.51
CA LEU A 20 -8.34 -5.97 -3.17
C LEU A 20 -7.43 -6.63 -2.14
N PRO A 21 -8.02 -7.42 -1.21
CA PRO A 21 -7.32 -7.85 -0.01
C PRO A 21 -6.28 -8.93 -0.27
N VAL A 22 -5.19 -8.85 0.50
CA VAL A 22 -4.17 -9.90 0.59
C VAL A 22 -4.16 -10.40 2.03
N GLU A 23 -4.31 -11.70 2.21
CA GLU A 23 -4.24 -12.30 3.53
C GLU A 23 -2.87 -12.03 4.16
N GLY A 24 -2.86 -11.57 5.40
CA GLY A 24 -1.63 -11.18 6.09
C GLY A 24 -1.17 -9.75 5.82
N GLY A 25 -1.94 -8.96 5.04
CA GLY A 25 -1.57 -7.59 4.70
C GLY A 25 -1.43 -6.69 5.92
N ASN A 26 -2.38 -6.74 6.85
CA ASN A 26 -2.29 -5.94 8.08
C ASN A 26 -1.09 -6.34 8.95
N ALA A 27 -0.82 -7.63 9.06
CA ALA A 27 0.35 -8.11 9.81
C ALA A 27 1.65 -7.67 9.13
N CYS A 28 1.69 -7.69 7.80
CA CYS A 28 2.82 -7.20 7.03
C CYS A 28 3.06 -5.70 7.29
N ALA A 29 1.99 -4.90 7.28
CA ALA A 29 2.10 -3.47 7.56
C ALA A 29 2.72 -3.22 8.94
N GLN A 30 2.32 -4.00 9.95
CA GLN A 30 2.88 -3.88 11.29
C GLN A 30 4.35 -4.28 11.31
N ARG A 31 4.73 -5.35 10.60
CA ARG A 31 6.14 -5.75 10.50
C ARG A 31 6.99 -4.69 9.81
N VAL A 32 6.45 -4.02 8.79
CA VAL A 32 7.13 -2.91 8.13
C VAL A 32 7.36 -1.76 9.12
N ALA A 33 6.33 -1.39 9.89
CA ALA A 33 6.44 -0.35 10.89
C ALA A 33 7.50 -0.70 11.95
N ASP A 34 7.50 -1.93 12.42
CA ASP A 34 8.48 -2.40 13.41
C ASP A 34 9.91 -2.39 12.83
N PHE A 35 10.05 -2.80 11.58
CA PHE A 35 11.34 -2.77 10.89
C PHE A 35 11.87 -1.34 10.77
N VAL A 36 11.02 -0.40 10.35
CA VAL A 36 11.42 0.99 10.23
C VAL A 36 11.82 1.56 11.58
N ALA A 37 11.04 1.27 12.63
CA ALA A 37 11.37 1.75 13.98
C ALA A 37 12.75 1.27 14.44
N ALA A 38 13.13 0.04 14.06
CA ALA A 38 14.40 -0.56 14.48
C ALA A 38 15.58 -0.14 13.57
N HIS A 39 15.35 0.14 12.30
CA HIS A 39 16.40 0.25 11.29
C HIS A 39 16.40 1.55 10.48
N ALA A 40 15.58 2.53 10.83
CA ALA A 40 15.50 3.79 10.06
C ALA A 40 16.86 4.45 9.89
N SER A 41 17.69 4.40 10.93
CA SER A 41 19.03 5.03 10.91
C SER A 41 20.03 4.31 9.99
N ASP A 42 19.70 3.12 9.50
CA ASP A 42 20.53 2.38 8.56
C ASP A 42 20.39 2.87 7.12
N TYR A 43 19.43 3.77 6.87
CA TYR A 43 19.10 4.28 5.54
C TYR A 43 19.26 5.78 5.45
N ASP A 44 19.70 6.25 4.29
CA ASP A 44 19.84 7.70 4.02
C ASP A 44 18.49 8.34 3.73
N CYS A 45 17.56 7.57 3.16
CA CYS A 45 16.19 8.04 2.98
C CYS A 45 15.21 6.86 3.02
N ILE A 46 13.96 7.18 3.34
CA ILE A 46 12.85 6.23 3.33
C ILE A 46 11.78 6.81 2.40
N VAL A 47 11.36 6.02 1.41
CA VAL A 47 10.40 6.41 0.40
C VAL A 47 9.21 5.49 0.46
N THR A 48 8.01 6.04 0.38
CA THR A 48 6.77 5.25 0.27
C THR A 48 6.16 5.44 -1.11
N SER A 49 5.51 4.41 -1.61
CA SER A 49 4.67 4.50 -2.81
C SER A 49 3.23 4.14 -2.46
N GLN A 50 2.30 4.65 -3.26
CA GLN A 50 0.87 4.39 -3.10
C GLN A 50 0.25 4.18 -4.47
N ASP A 51 -0.64 3.20 -4.54
CA ASP A 51 -1.54 3.05 -5.66
C ASP A 51 -2.60 4.15 -5.53
N TRP A 52 -2.81 4.95 -6.58
CA TRP A 52 -3.63 6.16 -6.50
C TRP A 52 -4.33 6.38 -7.83
N HIS A 53 -5.54 5.78 -7.95
CA HIS A 53 -6.29 5.81 -9.20
C HIS A 53 -7.25 6.98 -9.27
N ILE A 54 -7.10 7.83 -10.28
CA ILE A 54 -8.00 8.96 -10.49
C ILE A 54 -9.04 8.62 -11.55
N ASP A 55 -8.67 8.01 -12.65
CA ASP A 55 -9.59 7.60 -13.70
C ASP A 55 -8.91 6.51 -14.53
N PRO A 56 -8.84 5.29 -13.99
CA PRO A 56 -8.06 4.23 -14.63
C PRO A 56 -8.76 3.57 -15.82
N GLY A 57 -9.94 4.03 -16.22
CA GLY A 57 -10.67 3.47 -17.36
C GLY A 57 -11.02 2.00 -17.17
N SER A 58 -10.66 1.17 -18.14
CA SER A 58 -11.00 -0.25 -18.13
C SER A 58 -10.23 -1.08 -17.10
N HIS A 59 -9.29 -0.49 -16.39
CA HIS A 59 -8.59 -1.17 -15.28
C HIS A 59 -9.58 -1.60 -14.18
N PHE A 60 -10.60 -0.79 -13.93
CA PHE A 60 -11.66 -1.13 -12.99
C PHE A 60 -12.86 -1.76 -13.74
N SER A 61 -13.47 -2.76 -13.13
CA SER A 61 -14.65 -3.42 -13.66
C SER A 61 -15.57 -3.87 -12.54
N ASP A 62 -16.88 -3.83 -12.78
CA ASP A 62 -17.87 -4.43 -11.87
C ASP A 62 -17.88 -5.95 -11.95
N ASN A 63 -17.27 -6.52 -12.98
CA ASN A 63 -17.14 -7.96 -13.17
C ASN A 63 -15.69 -8.28 -13.56
N PRO A 64 -14.74 -8.08 -12.64
CA PRO A 64 -13.31 -8.18 -12.96
C PRO A 64 -12.90 -9.62 -13.25
N ASP A 65 -11.97 -9.78 -14.20
CA ASP A 65 -11.37 -11.09 -14.53
C ASP A 65 -10.09 -11.37 -13.71
N PHE A 66 -9.56 -10.38 -12.98
CA PHE A 66 -8.33 -10.49 -12.18
C PHE A 66 -7.09 -10.85 -13.02
N VAL A 67 -7.13 -10.55 -14.31
CA VAL A 67 -6.01 -10.66 -15.24
C VAL A 67 -5.69 -9.30 -15.84
N ASP A 68 -6.70 -8.65 -16.42
CA ASP A 68 -6.59 -7.33 -17.02
C ASP A 68 -7.50 -6.30 -16.34
N THR A 69 -8.48 -6.78 -15.56
CA THR A 69 -9.45 -5.93 -14.88
C THR A 69 -9.58 -6.30 -13.42
N TRP A 70 -9.88 -5.31 -12.58
CA TRP A 70 -9.88 -5.42 -11.13
C TRP A 70 -11.10 -4.69 -10.56
N PRO A 71 -11.55 -5.05 -9.34
CA PRO A 71 -12.54 -4.23 -8.67
C PRO A 71 -11.94 -2.86 -8.34
N PRO A 72 -12.76 -1.81 -8.17
CA PRO A 72 -12.23 -0.52 -7.74
C PRO A 72 -11.39 -0.65 -6.46
N HIS A 73 -10.16 -0.18 -6.51
CA HIS A 73 -9.22 -0.23 -5.40
C HIS A 73 -8.26 0.94 -5.51
N GLY A 74 -7.65 1.34 -4.39
CA GLY A 74 -6.69 2.44 -4.40
C GLY A 74 -7.24 3.73 -5.00
N VAL A 75 -8.54 4.01 -4.79
CA VAL A 75 -9.21 5.17 -5.38
C VAL A 75 -8.72 6.43 -4.70
N ALA A 76 -8.26 7.40 -5.51
CA ALA A 76 -7.72 8.67 -5.03
C ALA A 76 -8.69 9.36 -4.05
N GLY A 77 -8.15 9.87 -2.95
CA GLY A 77 -8.92 10.58 -1.95
C GLY A 77 -9.71 9.71 -0.96
N THR A 78 -9.60 8.38 -1.07
CA THR A 78 -10.25 7.47 -0.11
C THR A 78 -9.28 7.04 0.98
N ALA A 79 -9.83 6.62 2.12
CA ALA A 79 -9.03 6.09 3.22
C ALA A 79 -8.26 4.83 2.82
N GLU A 80 -8.81 4.01 1.93
CA GLU A 80 -8.15 2.80 1.45
C GLU A 80 -6.90 3.08 0.63
N ALA A 81 -6.81 4.24 -0.03
CA ALA A 81 -5.65 4.64 -0.81
C ALA A 81 -4.56 5.31 0.03
N GLU A 82 -4.86 5.69 1.26
CA GLU A 82 -3.86 6.24 2.16
C GLU A 82 -2.84 5.19 2.58
N LEU A 83 -1.71 5.64 3.14
CA LEU A 83 -0.79 4.70 3.77
C LEU A 83 -1.49 4.00 4.94
N HIS A 84 -1.14 2.74 5.17
CA HIS A 84 -1.68 1.98 6.28
C HIS A 84 -1.45 2.72 7.60
N PRO A 85 -2.43 2.75 8.53
CA PRO A 85 -2.28 3.45 9.81
C PRO A 85 -1.04 3.07 10.61
N ALA A 86 -0.54 1.83 10.47
CA ALA A 86 0.70 1.40 11.13
C ALA A 86 1.91 2.24 10.71
N LEU A 87 1.86 2.89 9.54
CA LEU A 87 2.95 3.72 8.99
C LEU A 87 2.75 5.21 9.25
N ALA A 88 1.77 5.59 10.06
CA ALA A 88 1.42 7.00 10.24
C ALA A 88 2.54 7.86 10.83
N ASP A 89 3.46 7.24 11.57
CA ASP A 89 4.56 7.94 12.25
C ASP A 89 5.87 7.98 11.45
N LEU A 90 5.83 7.59 10.19
CA LEU A 90 7.03 7.63 9.35
C LEU A 90 7.40 9.04 8.90
#